data_e3e2d5a010359fec72d8a0198aca9076
#
_entry.id   e3e2d5a010359fec72d8a0198aca9076
#
_cell.length_a   1.000
_cell.length_b   1.000
_cell.length_c   1.000
_cell.angle_alpha   90.00
_cell.angle_beta   90.00
_cell.angle_gamma   90.00
#
_symmetry.space_group_name_H-M   'P 1'
#
loop_
_entity.id
_entity.type
_entity.pdbx_description
1 polymer ?
#
loop_
_entity_poly.entity_id
_entity_poly.type
_entity_poly.pdbx_seq_one_letter_code
_entity_poly.pdbx_strand_id
1 'polypeptide(L)'
;MASDFVRWNERKVDPATGMDIAFLDGPHRNNPRRMYSQTGADWQMRVDFDRLRKERLKKLQAEMKVDNLGALVLFAGANIRYATASYQGNWKYNINIRYAVVPAEGAPTLFETAGSDLQCAKIDLPWMEPGRIRPAVTWQWAEGAVPFMAGRMADSVMEVLKEHKVEKEQIGIDNLDMPAFQALTNLGLKIVNGWPAVSRARVVKTPDEIELLKQASSIGDAAMWKIKYEWLKPGVREREIEAKVHEFMLERGCEIIYDIIVASGGNTSPYRRWATDKLIRQGDLVIVDINAVGPSGYFIDFVRCFKCGGAQGMKMTPKEIDLYKEVYDSMYAGIEQLKPGNTTADVVKKFPHYDDDEYTTVTLQQFAHSIGITLYEGMWMSRAYSMKYPAPIKENMYFAIETFAGHPYLEMTTRLEENVLVSANGPVVFTRMEHMEEAMK
;
A
#
# COMPACT_ATOMS: atom_id res chain seq x y z
N MET A 1 -16.26 44.14 -4.07
CA MET A 1 -15.60 43.30 -3.07
C MET A 1 -14.90 42.06 -3.62
N ALA A 2 -14.55 42.06 -4.92
CA ALA A 2 -13.70 41.00 -5.47
C ALA A 2 -12.19 41.34 -5.39
N SER A 3 -11.88 42.46 -4.74
CA SER A 3 -10.51 43.00 -4.63
C SER A 3 -9.74 42.53 -3.39
N ASP A 4 -10.40 41.82 -2.47
CA ASP A 4 -9.81 41.54 -1.16
C ASP A 4 -8.92 40.29 -1.14
N PHE A 5 -8.88 39.59 -2.25
CA PHE A 5 -8.00 38.45 -2.41
C PHE A 5 -6.83 38.81 -3.31
N VAL A 6 -5.65 38.88 -2.74
CA VAL A 6 -4.42 39.04 -3.52
C VAL A 6 -4.19 37.74 -4.29
N ARG A 7 -4.20 37.83 -5.61
CA ARG A 7 -3.88 36.70 -6.48
C ARG A 7 -2.37 36.64 -6.69
N TRP A 8 -1.76 35.67 -6.11
CA TRP A 8 -0.36 35.35 -6.38
C TRP A 8 -0.32 34.09 -7.24
N ASN A 9 -0.07 34.25 -8.53
CA ASN A 9 -0.07 33.15 -9.49
C ASN A 9 -1.35 32.30 -9.42
N GLU A 10 -2.52 32.98 -9.41
CA GLU A 10 -3.86 32.38 -9.31
C GLU A 10 -4.18 31.69 -7.97
N ARG A 11 -3.30 31.83 -6.97
CA ARG A 11 -3.61 31.32 -5.63
C ARG A 11 -4.52 32.28 -4.87
N LYS A 12 -5.50 31.73 -4.21
CA LYS A 12 -6.35 32.48 -3.27
C LYS A 12 -5.59 32.62 -1.96
N VAL A 13 -5.32 33.83 -1.55
CA VAL A 13 -4.64 34.15 -0.31
C VAL A 13 -5.63 34.77 0.65
N ASP A 14 -5.65 34.32 1.90
CA ASP A 14 -6.44 34.95 2.96
C ASP A 14 -5.85 36.34 3.23
N PRO A 15 -6.64 37.42 3.03
CA PRO A 15 -6.13 38.79 3.18
C PRO A 15 -5.78 39.13 4.65
N ALA A 16 -6.33 38.43 5.62
CA ALA A 16 -6.06 38.68 7.04
C ALA A 16 -4.75 38.05 7.51
N THR A 17 -4.37 36.91 6.95
CA THR A 17 -3.19 36.15 7.40
C THR A 17 -2.08 36.08 6.38
N GLY A 18 -2.33 36.44 5.11
CA GLY A 18 -1.40 36.25 4.00
C GLY A 18 -1.18 34.80 3.62
N MET A 19 -1.93 33.88 4.21
CA MET A 19 -1.80 32.46 3.94
C MET A 19 -2.60 32.05 2.68
N ASP A 20 -2.04 31.14 1.91
CA ASP A 20 -2.77 30.49 0.83
C ASP A 20 -3.95 29.71 1.43
N ILE A 21 -5.19 30.13 1.10
CA ILE A 21 -6.42 29.49 1.62
C ILE A 21 -6.44 28.00 1.32
N ALA A 22 -5.91 27.61 0.17
CA ALA A 22 -5.79 26.22 -0.16
C ALA A 22 -4.84 25.44 0.78
N PHE A 23 -4.00 26.11 1.57
CA PHE A 23 -3.20 25.47 2.62
C PHE A 23 -4.05 24.97 3.79
N LEU A 24 -5.15 25.63 4.07
CA LEU A 24 -6.04 25.30 5.20
C LEU A 24 -6.99 24.14 4.85
N ASP A 25 -7.07 23.74 3.60
CA ASP A 25 -8.08 22.83 3.08
C ASP A 25 -7.53 21.40 2.90
N GLY A 26 -7.95 20.52 3.72
CA GLY A 26 -7.95 19.07 3.53
C GLY A 26 -6.62 18.36 3.20
N PRO A 27 -6.68 17.16 2.65
CA PRO A 27 -5.51 16.31 2.37
C PRO A 27 -4.56 16.84 1.30
N HIS A 28 -4.91 17.91 0.62
CA HIS A 28 -4.02 18.66 -0.29
C HIS A 28 -2.97 19.48 0.42
N ARG A 29 -3.06 19.51 1.72
CA ARG A 29 -2.01 20.03 2.61
C ARG A 29 -0.64 19.47 2.27
N ASN A 30 -0.59 18.36 1.60
CA ASN A 30 0.62 17.71 1.13
C ASN A 30 1.20 18.32 -0.16
N ASN A 31 0.75 19.49 -0.59
CA ASN A 31 1.38 20.19 -1.69
C ASN A 31 2.69 20.86 -1.18
N PRO A 32 3.85 20.52 -1.73
CA PRO A 32 5.13 21.03 -1.27
C PRO A 32 5.26 22.56 -1.34
N ARG A 33 4.45 23.23 -2.16
CA ARG A 33 4.40 24.70 -2.24
C ARG A 33 3.89 25.36 -0.95
N ARG A 34 3.38 24.59 -0.01
CA ARG A 34 2.73 25.05 1.23
C ARG A 34 3.54 24.77 2.46
N MET A 35 4.63 24.07 2.32
CA MET A 35 5.50 23.75 3.44
C MET A 35 6.48 24.86 3.68
N TYR A 36 6.44 25.44 4.86
CA TYR A 36 7.26 26.54 5.27
C TYR A 36 8.32 26.13 6.30
N SER A 37 8.99 25.02 6.05
CA SER A 37 10.17 24.70 6.79
C SER A 37 11.31 25.66 6.37
N GLN A 38 11.82 26.42 7.30
CA GLN A 38 12.96 27.32 7.04
C GLN A 38 14.21 26.56 6.59
N THR A 39 14.32 25.31 6.92
CA THR A 39 15.47 24.47 6.59
C THR A 39 15.27 23.69 5.29
N GLY A 40 14.07 23.71 4.70
CA GLY A 40 13.73 22.88 3.53
C GLY A 40 13.81 21.37 3.82
N ALA A 41 13.70 20.99 5.08
CA ALA A 41 13.90 19.62 5.52
C ALA A 41 12.61 18.77 5.48
N ASP A 42 11.46 19.37 5.19
CA ASP A 42 10.21 18.64 5.08
C ASP A 42 10.21 17.69 3.88
N TRP A 43 9.91 16.42 4.15
CA TRP A 43 9.86 15.39 3.12
C TRP A 43 8.86 15.70 2.00
N GLN A 44 7.77 16.39 2.31
CA GLN A 44 6.73 16.78 1.35
C GLN A 44 7.27 17.72 0.25
N MET A 45 8.34 18.46 0.53
CA MET A 45 8.99 19.30 -0.47
C MET A 45 9.71 18.49 -1.55
N ARG A 46 9.96 17.21 -1.31
CA ARG A 46 10.61 16.30 -2.26
C ARG A 46 9.63 15.68 -3.25
N VAL A 47 8.33 15.81 -3.01
CA VAL A 47 7.28 15.21 -3.82
C VAL A 47 6.56 16.29 -4.63
N ASP A 48 6.59 16.16 -5.95
CA ASP A 48 5.76 16.96 -6.84
C ASP A 48 4.41 16.26 -7.05
N PHE A 49 3.42 16.64 -6.24
CA PHE A 49 2.09 16.02 -6.28
C PHE A 49 1.35 16.25 -7.60
N ASP A 50 1.63 17.33 -8.34
CA ASP A 50 1.03 17.56 -9.65
C ASP A 50 1.61 16.60 -10.68
N ARG A 51 2.93 16.40 -10.67
CA ARG A 51 3.60 15.40 -11.50
C ARG A 51 3.15 14.00 -11.13
N LEU A 52 3.12 13.66 -9.84
CA LEU A 52 2.67 12.35 -9.33
C LEU A 52 1.29 11.96 -9.90
N ARG A 53 0.31 12.89 -9.81
CA ARG A 53 -1.05 12.66 -10.33
C ARG A 53 -1.05 12.40 -11.84
N LYS A 54 -0.36 13.26 -12.59
CA LYS A 54 -0.30 13.17 -14.05
C LYS A 54 0.39 11.90 -14.52
N GLU A 55 1.50 11.54 -13.90
CA GLU A 55 2.26 10.33 -14.23
C GLU A 55 1.48 9.07 -13.92
N ARG A 56 0.83 8.97 -12.75
CA ARG A 56 -0.01 7.82 -12.41
C ARG A 56 -1.15 7.63 -13.40
N LEU A 57 -1.89 8.70 -13.72
CA LEU A 57 -2.98 8.63 -14.70
C LEU A 57 -2.47 8.23 -16.08
N LYS A 58 -1.37 8.84 -16.55
CA LYS A 58 -0.74 8.50 -17.83
C LYS A 58 -0.31 7.04 -17.90
N LYS A 59 0.28 6.51 -16.84
CA LYS A 59 0.68 5.09 -16.76
C LYS A 59 -0.54 4.18 -16.83
N LEU A 60 -1.59 4.48 -16.09
CA LEU A 60 -2.83 3.72 -16.09
C LEU A 60 -3.45 3.69 -17.49
N GLN A 61 -3.57 4.84 -18.14
CA GLN A 61 -4.10 4.95 -19.50
C GLN A 61 -3.21 4.24 -20.55
N ALA A 62 -1.91 4.23 -20.36
CA ALA A 62 -1.01 3.47 -21.22
C ALA A 62 -1.26 1.95 -21.12
N GLU A 63 -1.42 1.42 -19.92
CA GLU A 63 -1.73 0.01 -19.71
C GLU A 63 -3.14 -0.39 -20.17
N MET A 64 -4.10 0.53 -20.09
CA MET A 64 -5.44 0.34 -20.67
C MET A 64 -5.36 0.13 -22.17
N LYS A 65 -4.52 0.90 -22.87
CA LYS A 65 -4.31 0.75 -24.32
C LYS A 65 -3.68 -0.61 -24.69
N VAL A 66 -2.79 -1.14 -23.84
CA VAL A 66 -2.22 -2.48 -24.02
C VAL A 66 -3.32 -3.55 -24.02
N ASP A 67 -4.32 -3.40 -23.16
CA ASP A 67 -5.43 -4.35 -23.02
C ASP A 67 -6.64 -3.99 -23.92
N ASN A 68 -6.54 -2.97 -24.79
CA ASN A 68 -7.62 -2.48 -25.63
C ASN A 68 -8.88 -2.10 -24.84
N LEU A 69 -8.72 -1.46 -23.68
CA LEU A 69 -9.80 -0.98 -22.85
C LEU A 69 -10.19 0.44 -23.24
N GLY A 70 -11.49 0.69 -23.48
CA GLY A 70 -12.03 2.04 -23.67
C GLY A 70 -12.12 2.82 -22.36
N ALA A 71 -12.43 2.13 -21.27
CA ALA A 71 -12.46 2.70 -19.93
C ALA A 71 -12.18 1.65 -18.85
N LEU A 72 -11.77 2.14 -17.67
CA LEU A 72 -11.79 1.39 -16.41
C LEU A 72 -12.91 1.96 -15.51
N VAL A 73 -13.66 1.08 -14.87
CA VAL A 73 -14.56 1.43 -13.77
C VAL A 73 -13.96 0.85 -12.49
N LEU A 74 -13.49 1.73 -11.62
CA LEU A 74 -12.73 1.39 -10.42
C LEU A 74 -13.63 1.50 -9.18
N PHE A 75 -13.68 0.44 -8.40
CA PHE A 75 -14.39 0.36 -7.12
C PHE A 75 -13.45 0.19 -5.93
N ALA A 76 -12.26 -0.38 -6.14
CA ALA A 76 -11.27 -0.48 -5.09
C ALA A 76 -10.67 0.89 -4.74
N GLY A 77 -10.78 1.29 -3.46
CA GLY A 77 -10.40 2.64 -3.00
C GLY A 77 -8.97 3.05 -3.35
N ALA A 78 -8.02 2.13 -3.27
CA ALA A 78 -6.64 2.41 -3.67
C ALA A 78 -6.49 2.69 -5.17
N ASN A 79 -7.25 1.99 -6.02
CA ASN A 79 -7.24 2.21 -7.47
C ASN A 79 -7.93 3.53 -7.83
N ILE A 80 -9.03 3.87 -7.16
CA ILE A 80 -9.68 5.18 -7.27
C ILE A 80 -8.66 6.27 -6.90
N ARG A 81 -7.97 6.11 -5.78
CA ARG A 81 -6.93 7.06 -5.34
C ARG A 81 -5.77 7.15 -6.32
N TYR A 82 -5.32 6.05 -6.88
CA TYR A 82 -4.26 6.04 -7.89
C TYR A 82 -4.63 6.89 -9.11
N ALA A 83 -5.86 6.74 -9.60
CA ALA A 83 -6.36 7.43 -10.79
C ALA A 83 -6.73 8.91 -10.54
N THR A 84 -7.29 9.25 -9.36
CA THR A 84 -7.89 10.56 -9.09
C THR A 84 -7.12 11.37 -8.06
N ALA A 85 -6.22 10.75 -7.31
CA ALA A 85 -5.56 11.28 -6.12
C ALA A 85 -6.53 11.70 -5.00
N SER A 86 -7.74 11.17 -4.99
CA SER A 86 -8.71 11.42 -3.93
C SER A 86 -8.36 10.67 -2.64
N TYR A 87 -8.63 11.30 -1.49
CA TYR A 87 -8.46 10.64 -0.21
C TYR A 87 -9.52 9.54 0.00
N GLN A 88 -9.17 8.45 0.67
CA GLN A 88 -10.07 7.32 0.84
C GLN A 88 -11.03 7.47 2.03
N GLY A 89 -10.64 8.25 3.03
CA GLY A 89 -11.47 8.60 4.18
C GLY A 89 -12.03 7.40 4.95
N ASN A 90 -13.22 7.58 5.49
CA ASN A 90 -13.90 6.56 6.29
C ASN A 90 -14.39 5.34 5.47
N TRP A 91 -14.40 5.45 4.15
CA TRP A 91 -14.88 4.40 3.26
C TRP A 91 -13.83 3.34 2.89
N LYS A 92 -12.70 3.34 3.58
CA LYS A 92 -11.59 2.40 3.33
C LYS A 92 -11.95 0.93 3.47
N TYR A 93 -12.96 0.61 4.26
CA TYR A 93 -13.44 -0.76 4.48
C TYR A 93 -14.69 -1.10 3.66
N ASN A 94 -15.29 -0.13 3.00
CA ASN A 94 -16.51 -0.31 2.25
C ASN A 94 -16.24 -0.04 0.77
N ILE A 95 -16.27 -1.08 -0.02
CA ILE A 95 -16.26 -0.98 -1.48
C ILE A 95 -17.69 -0.71 -1.99
N ASN A 96 -17.82 -0.29 -3.24
CA ASN A 96 -19.10 -0.09 -3.93
C ASN A 96 -19.95 1.09 -3.40
N ILE A 97 -19.38 2.00 -2.61
CA ILE A 97 -20.05 3.24 -2.19
C ILE A 97 -19.47 4.48 -2.87
N ARG A 98 -18.29 4.36 -3.40
CA ARG A 98 -17.66 5.35 -4.29
C ARG A 98 -16.98 4.60 -5.43
N TYR A 99 -16.88 5.23 -6.59
CA TYR A 99 -16.27 4.63 -7.76
C TYR A 99 -15.73 5.71 -8.70
N ALA A 100 -14.88 5.30 -9.63
CA ALA A 100 -14.36 6.21 -10.65
C ALA A 100 -14.45 5.57 -12.03
N VAL A 101 -14.77 6.38 -13.02
CA VAL A 101 -14.68 6.01 -14.44
C VAL A 101 -13.46 6.71 -15.02
N VAL A 102 -12.51 5.92 -15.49
CA VAL A 102 -11.27 6.40 -16.11
C VAL A 102 -11.29 6.05 -17.58
N PRO A 103 -11.46 7.00 -18.49
CA PRO A 103 -11.39 6.75 -19.92
C PRO A 103 -9.94 6.51 -20.36
N ALA A 104 -9.75 5.77 -21.47
CA ALA A 104 -8.42 5.55 -22.04
C ALA A 104 -7.75 6.86 -22.50
N GLU A 105 -8.56 7.90 -22.76
CA GLU A 105 -8.11 9.25 -23.05
C GLU A 105 -9.02 10.29 -22.39
N GLY A 106 -8.41 11.31 -21.79
CA GLY A 106 -9.11 12.37 -21.07
C GLY A 106 -9.09 12.22 -19.55
N ALA A 107 -9.88 13.04 -18.88
CA ALA A 107 -9.90 13.12 -17.42
C ALA A 107 -10.83 12.07 -16.79
N PRO A 108 -10.47 11.51 -15.62
CA PRO A 108 -11.33 10.60 -14.88
C PRO A 108 -12.55 11.34 -14.29
N THR A 109 -13.64 10.62 -14.08
CA THR A 109 -14.80 11.07 -13.32
C THR A 109 -14.88 10.29 -12.02
N LEU A 110 -14.90 11.01 -10.89
CA LEU A 110 -15.08 10.46 -9.55
C LEU A 110 -16.55 10.53 -9.15
N PHE A 111 -17.10 9.43 -8.70
CA PHE A 111 -18.38 9.36 -8.03
C PHE A 111 -18.15 9.22 -6.53
N GLU A 112 -18.50 10.25 -5.79
CA GLU A 112 -18.27 10.33 -4.36
C GLU A 112 -19.58 10.22 -3.59
N THR A 113 -19.52 9.67 -2.39
CA THR A 113 -20.67 9.53 -1.50
C THR A 113 -21.38 10.87 -1.31
N ALA A 114 -22.70 10.87 -1.49
CA ALA A 114 -23.50 12.07 -1.40
C ALA A 114 -23.43 12.73 0.00
N GLY A 115 -23.70 14.02 0.05
CA GLY A 115 -23.66 14.80 1.29
C GLY A 115 -22.31 15.48 1.50
N SER A 116 -21.78 15.41 2.74
CA SER A 116 -20.53 16.10 3.10
C SER A 116 -19.33 15.61 2.32
N ASP A 117 -19.19 14.30 2.07
CA ASP A 117 -18.06 13.75 1.37
C ASP A 117 -17.95 14.28 -0.07
N LEU A 118 -19.08 14.37 -0.77
CA LEU A 118 -19.13 14.99 -2.10
C LEU A 118 -18.69 16.46 -2.08
N GLN A 119 -19.11 17.23 -1.07
CA GLN A 119 -18.74 18.63 -0.94
C GLN A 119 -17.26 18.79 -0.58
N CYS A 120 -16.78 17.98 0.35
CA CYS A 120 -15.35 17.94 0.68
C CYS A 120 -14.50 17.57 -0.55
N ALA A 121 -14.90 16.55 -1.30
CA ALA A 121 -14.18 16.15 -2.52
C ALA A 121 -14.09 17.29 -3.53
N LYS A 122 -15.15 18.08 -3.73
CA LYS A 122 -15.14 19.25 -4.63
C LYS A 122 -14.19 20.35 -4.19
N ILE A 123 -13.98 20.50 -2.90
CA ILE A 123 -13.02 21.45 -2.32
C ILE A 123 -11.62 20.87 -2.39
N ASP A 124 -11.51 19.61 -2.01
CA ASP A 124 -10.25 18.92 -1.79
C ASP A 124 -9.54 18.48 -3.08
N LEU A 125 -10.22 18.42 -4.21
CA LEU A 125 -9.67 17.96 -5.48
C LEU A 125 -9.67 19.09 -6.54
N PRO A 126 -8.98 20.23 -6.31
CA PRO A 126 -9.03 21.41 -7.19
C PRO A 126 -8.40 21.14 -8.58
N TRP A 127 -7.69 20.03 -8.73
CA TRP A 127 -7.14 19.58 -10.03
C TRP A 127 -8.14 18.82 -10.90
N MET A 128 -9.28 18.39 -10.35
CA MET A 128 -10.34 17.77 -11.15
C MET A 128 -11.18 18.84 -11.82
N GLU A 129 -11.46 18.62 -13.10
CA GLU A 129 -12.27 19.54 -13.89
C GLU A 129 -13.68 19.69 -13.31
N PRO A 130 -14.32 20.85 -13.46
CA PRO A 130 -15.71 21.05 -13.08
C PRO A 130 -16.63 19.98 -13.70
N GLY A 131 -17.53 19.40 -12.89
CA GLY A 131 -18.44 18.33 -13.32
C GLY A 131 -17.85 16.92 -13.34
N ARG A 132 -16.55 16.76 -13.03
CA ARG A 132 -15.92 15.44 -12.91
C ARG A 132 -15.99 14.84 -11.51
N ILE A 133 -16.58 15.52 -10.54
CA ILE A 133 -16.91 14.98 -9.23
C ILE A 133 -18.44 14.97 -9.11
N ARG A 134 -19.02 13.76 -9.11
CA ARG A 134 -20.45 13.52 -9.16
C ARG A 134 -20.94 12.73 -7.96
N PRO A 135 -22.23 12.79 -7.59
CA PRO A 135 -22.76 11.98 -6.50
C PRO A 135 -22.73 10.49 -6.90
N ALA A 136 -22.20 9.66 -6.02
CA ALA A 136 -22.29 8.22 -6.17
C ALA A 136 -23.70 7.72 -5.86
N VAL A 137 -24.11 6.68 -6.57
CA VAL A 137 -25.32 5.91 -6.25
C VAL A 137 -24.91 4.67 -5.49
N THR A 138 -25.39 4.54 -4.25
CA THR A 138 -25.16 3.38 -3.41
C THR A 138 -26.31 2.40 -3.58
N TRP A 139 -26.00 1.13 -3.84
CA TRP A 139 -26.99 0.06 -4.00
C TRP A 139 -26.92 -0.99 -2.89
N GLN A 140 -25.77 -1.18 -2.25
CA GLN A 140 -25.65 -2.07 -1.11
C GLN A 140 -26.58 -1.61 0.03
N TRP A 141 -27.07 -2.55 0.78
CA TRP A 141 -28.01 -2.34 1.91
C TRP A 141 -29.36 -1.71 1.55
N ALA A 142 -29.71 -1.67 0.26
CA ALA A 142 -30.99 -1.15 -0.20
C ALA A 142 -32.13 -2.20 -0.21
N GLU A 143 -31.88 -3.39 0.36
CA GLU A 143 -32.82 -4.51 0.44
C GLU A 143 -33.54 -4.79 -0.90
N GLY A 144 -34.86 -4.72 -0.93
CA GLY A 144 -35.64 -4.92 -2.16
C GLY A 144 -35.38 -3.90 -3.28
N ALA A 145 -34.75 -2.76 -2.98
CA ALA A 145 -34.37 -1.75 -3.95
C ALA A 145 -33.00 -1.96 -4.59
N VAL A 146 -32.24 -2.98 -4.18
CA VAL A 146 -30.89 -3.25 -4.70
C VAL A 146 -30.84 -3.31 -6.22
N PRO A 147 -31.69 -4.03 -6.95
CA PRO A 147 -31.64 -4.07 -8.41
C PRO A 147 -31.90 -2.69 -9.06
N PHE A 148 -32.82 -1.91 -8.51
CA PHE A 148 -33.13 -0.57 -9.00
C PHE A 148 -31.94 0.37 -8.76
N MET A 149 -31.36 0.37 -7.57
CA MET A 149 -30.24 1.26 -7.24
C MET A 149 -28.96 0.86 -8.00
N ALA A 150 -28.69 -0.44 -8.18
CA ALA A 150 -27.58 -0.91 -9.02
C ALA A 150 -27.79 -0.46 -10.50
N GLY A 151 -29.03 -0.49 -11.00
CA GLY A 151 -29.36 0.08 -12.31
C GLY A 151 -29.05 1.56 -12.40
N ARG A 152 -29.39 2.37 -11.40
CA ARG A 152 -29.05 3.81 -11.34
C ARG A 152 -27.55 4.07 -11.32
N MET A 153 -26.77 3.24 -10.60
CA MET A 153 -25.30 3.28 -10.65
C MET A 153 -24.82 3.00 -12.08
N ALA A 154 -25.31 1.92 -12.69
CA ALA A 154 -24.94 1.55 -14.05
C ALA A 154 -25.28 2.63 -15.08
N ASP A 155 -26.44 3.30 -14.94
CA ASP A 155 -26.81 4.46 -15.77
C ASP A 155 -25.79 5.60 -15.64
N SER A 156 -25.35 5.91 -14.40
CA SER A 156 -24.37 6.97 -14.16
C SER A 156 -23.00 6.66 -14.77
N VAL A 157 -22.59 5.40 -14.75
CA VAL A 157 -21.38 4.93 -15.45
C VAL A 157 -21.56 5.07 -16.96
N MET A 158 -22.68 4.62 -17.50
CA MET A 158 -23.00 4.69 -18.94
C MET A 158 -22.98 6.14 -19.46
N GLU A 159 -23.45 7.11 -18.68
CA GLU A 159 -23.38 8.53 -19.04
C GLU A 159 -21.94 8.96 -19.32
N VAL A 160 -21.01 8.64 -18.41
CA VAL A 160 -19.59 8.99 -18.59
C VAL A 160 -18.97 8.24 -19.76
N LEU A 161 -19.30 6.97 -19.97
CA LEU A 161 -18.80 6.21 -21.11
C LEU A 161 -19.25 6.84 -22.44
N LYS A 162 -20.50 7.31 -22.53
CA LYS A 162 -21.03 8.02 -23.70
C LYS A 162 -20.38 9.40 -23.90
N GLU A 163 -20.12 10.15 -22.83
CA GLU A 163 -19.38 11.41 -22.91
C GLU A 163 -18.01 11.23 -23.60
N HIS A 164 -17.34 10.12 -23.33
CA HIS A 164 -16.05 9.76 -23.91
C HIS A 164 -16.16 8.91 -25.19
N LYS A 165 -17.37 8.53 -25.62
CA LYS A 165 -17.65 7.70 -26.81
C LYS A 165 -17.00 6.32 -26.79
N VAL A 166 -16.92 5.72 -25.59
CA VAL A 166 -16.28 4.41 -25.36
C VAL A 166 -17.27 3.32 -24.90
N GLU A 167 -18.57 3.61 -24.89
CA GLU A 167 -19.61 2.69 -24.40
C GLU A 167 -19.72 1.37 -25.20
N LYS A 168 -19.11 1.30 -26.38
CA LYS A 168 -19.08 0.11 -27.23
C LYS A 168 -17.77 -0.68 -27.14
N GLU A 169 -16.78 -0.12 -26.44
CA GLU A 169 -15.47 -0.71 -26.24
C GLU A 169 -15.48 -1.70 -25.07
N GLN A 170 -14.35 -2.33 -24.79
CA GLN A 170 -14.19 -3.16 -23.61
C GLN A 170 -14.02 -2.27 -22.38
N ILE A 171 -14.79 -2.58 -21.32
CA ILE A 171 -14.77 -1.85 -20.06
C ILE A 171 -14.13 -2.76 -18.99
N GLY A 172 -12.96 -2.36 -18.52
CA GLY A 172 -12.26 -3.08 -17.46
C GLY A 172 -12.84 -2.73 -16.09
N ILE A 173 -13.02 -3.72 -15.23
CA ILE A 173 -13.49 -3.53 -13.84
C ILE A 173 -12.50 -4.20 -12.90
N ASP A 174 -12.14 -3.51 -11.80
CA ASP A 174 -11.19 -4.01 -10.81
C ASP A 174 -11.85 -4.87 -9.72
N ASN A 175 -13.01 -4.48 -9.24
CA ASN A 175 -13.76 -5.20 -8.21
C ASN A 175 -15.24 -4.83 -8.31
N LEU A 176 -16.13 -5.82 -8.16
CA LEU A 176 -17.57 -5.58 -8.27
C LEU A 176 -18.37 -6.70 -7.61
N ASP A 177 -19.51 -6.36 -7.02
CA ASP A 177 -20.49 -7.33 -6.55
C ASP A 177 -21.44 -7.79 -7.67
N MET A 178 -22.16 -8.86 -7.42
CA MET A 178 -23.05 -9.46 -8.43
C MET A 178 -24.20 -8.53 -8.89
N PRO A 179 -24.88 -7.80 -8.00
CA PRO A 179 -25.95 -6.89 -8.45
C PRO A 179 -25.47 -5.81 -9.40
N ALA A 180 -24.33 -5.21 -9.12
CA ALA A 180 -23.74 -4.18 -9.97
C ALA A 180 -23.22 -4.76 -11.29
N PHE A 181 -22.59 -5.95 -11.26
CA PHE A 181 -22.20 -6.65 -12.47
C PHE A 181 -23.39 -6.92 -13.39
N GLN A 182 -24.50 -7.42 -12.83
CA GLN A 182 -25.73 -7.67 -13.58
C GLN A 182 -26.30 -6.38 -14.19
N ALA A 183 -26.31 -5.30 -13.40
CA ALA A 183 -26.82 -4.02 -13.88
C ALA A 183 -26.02 -3.46 -15.07
N LEU A 184 -24.68 -3.53 -14.99
CA LEU A 184 -23.81 -3.08 -16.10
C LEU A 184 -23.93 -3.99 -17.34
N THR A 185 -24.03 -5.29 -17.15
CA THR A 185 -24.21 -6.23 -18.28
C THR A 185 -25.57 -6.09 -18.94
N ASN A 186 -26.62 -5.78 -18.19
CA ASN A 186 -27.96 -5.49 -18.75
C ASN A 186 -27.97 -4.26 -19.67
N LEU A 187 -27.04 -3.33 -19.49
CA LEU A 187 -26.85 -2.20 -20.41
C LEU A 187 -26.08 -2.55 -21.70
N GLY A 188 -25.67 -3.82 -21.86
CA GLY A 188 -24.95 -4.31 -23.02
C GLY A 188 -23.45 -3.97 -23.03
N LEU A 189 -22.88 -3.56 -21.89
CA LEU A 189 -21.44 -3.28 -21.77
C LEU A 189 -20.61 -4.56 -21.89
N LYS A 190 -19.49 -4.47 -22.59
CA LYS A 190 -18.49 -5.55 -22.72
C LYS A 190 -17.52 -5.50 -21.54
N ILE A 191 -17.92 -6.14 -20.44
CA ILE A 191 -17.14 -6.13 -19.19
C ILE A 191 -16.02 -7.17 -19.26
N VAL A 192 -14.83 -6.73 -18.90
CA VAL A 192 -13.62 -7.57 -18.79
C VAL A 192 -12.89 -7.29 -17.47
N ASN A 193 -11.97 -8.18 -17.10
CA ASN A 193 -11.11 -7.97 -15.94
C ASN A 193 -10.15 -6.79 -16.18
N GLY A 194 -10.32 -5.71 -15.42
CA GLY A 194 -9.47 -4.51 -15.46
C GLY A 194 -8.24 -4.58 -14.56
N TRP A 195 -8.18 -5.58 -13.68
CA TRP A 195 -7.12 -5.71 -12.70
C TRP A 195 -5.71 -5.80 -13.28
N PRO A 196 -5.45 -6.52 -14.42
CA PRO A 196 -4.13 -6.57 -15.02
C PRO A 196 -3.57 -5.20 -15.41
N ALA A 197 -4.37 -4.35 -16.05
CA ALA A 197 -3.95 -2.99 -16.44
C ALA A 197 -3.58 -2.15 -15.22
N VAL A 198 -4.42 -2.17 -14.17
CA VAL A 198 -4.18 -1.46 -12.92
C VAL A 198 -2.89 -1.97 -12.25
N SER A 199 -2.70 -3.28 -12.18
CA SER A 199 -1.52 -3.89 -11.56
C SER A 199 -0.23 -3.49 -12.28
N ARG A 200 -0.19 -3.60 -13.60
CA ARG A 200 1.00 -3.23 -14.38
C ARG A 200 1.33 -1.74 -14.26
N ALA A 201 0.31 -0.86 -14.21
CA ALA A 201 0.52 0.56 -14.01
C ALA A 201 1.19 0.89 -12.66
N ARG A 202 0.93 0.10 -11.62
CA ARG A 202 1.38 0.35 -10.24
C ARG A 202 2.73 -0.28 -9.90
N VAL A 203 3.09 -1.39 -10.55
CA VAL A 203 4.29 -2.18 -10.21
C VAL A 203 5.59 -1.39 -10.36
N VAL A 204 5.77 -0.62 -11.42
CA VAL A 204 6.93 0.26 -11.63
C VAL A 204 6.63 1.64 -11.06
N LYS A 205 7.39 2.10 -10.09
CA LYS A 205 7.14 3.36 -9.36
C LYS A 205 7.64 4.58 -10.12
N THR A 206 6.93 5.70 -9.97
CA THR A 206 7.44 7.01 -10.38
C THR A 206 8.44 7.55 -9.34
N PRO A 207 9.25 8.56 -9.67
CA PRO A 207 10.16 9.19 -8.68
C PRO A 207 9.44 9.70 -7.44
N ASP A 208 8.26 10.28 -7.59
CA ASP A 208 7.48 10.79 -6.47
C ASP A 208 6.88 9.67 -5.61
N GLU A 209 6.47 8.55 -6.22
CA GLU A 209 6.06 7.34 -5.47
C GLU A 209 7.22 6.79 -4.65
N ILE A 210 8.44 6.79 -5.17
CA ILE A 210 9.64 6.35 -4.47
C ILE A 210 9.94 7.22 -3.25
N GLU A 211 9.79 8.54 -3.35
CA GLU A 211 9.97 9.44 -2.20
C GLU A 211 8.90 9.21 -1.11
N LEU A 212 7.66 8.91 -1.49
CA LEU A 212 6.61 8.56 -0.53
C LEU A 212 6.89 7.22 0.17
N LEU A 213 7.41 6.23 -0.56
CA LEU A 213 7.82 4.94 0.01
C LEU A 213 9.02 5.06 0.97
N LYS A 214 9.99 5.94 0.67
CA LYS A 214 11.09 6.25 1.60
C LYS A 214 10.56 6.84 2.91
N GLN A 215 9.61 7.78 2.81
CA GLN A 215 9.01 8.37 3.99
C GLN A 215 8.25 7.33 4.83
N ALA A 216 7.46 6.49 4.17
CA ALA A 216 6.74 5.41 4.83
C ALA A 216 7.72 4.46 5.56
N SER A 217 8.77 3.99 4.89
CA SER A 217 9.80 3.14 5.50
C SER A 217 10.48 3.79 6.69
N SER A 218 10.77 5.11 6.64
CA SER A 218 11.40 5.83 7.74
C SER A 218 10.51 5.89 9.00
N ILE A 219 9.19 5.97 8.84
CA ILE A 219 8.26 5.92 9.97
C ILE A 219 8.25 4.52 10.58
N GLY A 220 8.25 3.48 9.74
CA GLY A 220 8.35 2.09 10.19
C GLY A 220 9.65 1.81 10.95
N ASP A 221 10.80 2.26 10.44
CA ASP A 221 12.09 2.15 11.13
C ASP A 221 12.06 2.81 12.51
N ALA A 222 11.49 4.01 12.61
CA ALA A 222 11.37 4.71 13.88
C ALA A 222 10.45 3.97 14.87
N ALA A 223 9.38 3.33 14.40
CA ALA A 223 8.52 2.50 15.22
C ALA A 223 9.27 1.24 15.73
N MET A 224 9.98 0.54 14.85
CA MET A 224 10.80 -0.62 15.21
C MET A 224 11.90 -0.28 16.22
N TRP A 225 12.54 0.89 16.05
CA TRP A 225 13.52 1.39 17.02
C TRP A 225 12.89 1.60 18.40
N LYS A 226 11.71 2.22 18.46
CA LYS A 226 10.94 2.39 19.70
C LYS A 226 10.60 1.05 20.35
N ILE A 227 10.17 0.08 19.55
CA ILE A 227 9.89 -1.27 20.05
C ILE A 227 11.14 -1.85 20.71
N LYS A 228 12.24 -1.92 19.99
CA LYS A 228 13.48 -2.56 20.46
C LYS A 228 14.04 -1.90 21.73
N TYR A 229 14.12 -0.57 21.77
CA TYR A 229 14.86 0.14 22.79
C TYR A 229 14.02 0.72 23.92
N GLU A 230 12.72 0.96 23.69
CA GLU A 230 11.88 1.61 24.71
C GLU A 230 10.73 0.73 25.20
N TRP A 231 10.04 0.01 24.31
CA TRP A 231 8.78 -0.63 24.66
C TRP A 231 8.88 -2.11 25.00
N LEU A 232 9.81 -2.84 24.37
CA LEU A 232 9.97 -4.26 24.56
C LEU A 232 10.67 -4.55 25.89
N LYS A 233 9.90 -4.92 26.91
CA LYS A 233 10.38 -5.25 28.25
C LYS A 233 9.66 -6.50 28.76
N PRO A 234 10.32 -7.31 29.62
CA PRO A 234 9.63 -8.42 30.28
C PRO A 234 8.40 -7.93 31.04
N GLY A 235 7.27 -8.62 30.87
CA GLY A 235 6.02 -8.29 31.53
C GLY A 235 5.09 -7.37 30.73
N VAL A 236 5.50 -6.82 29.58
CA VAL A 236 4.60 -6.12 28.67
C VAL A 236 3.79 -7.16 27.86
N ARG A 237 2.57 -6.84 27.47
CA ARG A 237 1.75 -7.71 26.63
C ARG A 237 2.06 -7.47 25.16
N GLU A 238 1.87 -8.50 24.33
CA GLU A 238 1.95 -8.35 22.87
C GLU A 238 1.03 -7.22 22.38
N ARG A 239 -0.23 -7.18 22.87
CA ARG A 239 -1.22 -6.17 22.54
C ARG A 239 -0.87 -4.75 23.03
N GLU A 240 -0.07 -4.62 24.09
CA GLU A 240 0.42 -3.29 24.53
C GLU A 240 1.46 -2.72 23.57
N ILE A 241 2.30 -3.58 22.99
CA ILE A 241 3.23 -3.17 21.92
C ILE A 241 2.45 -2.76 20.67
N GLU A 242 1.48 -3.57 20.24
CA GLU A 242 0.58 -3.24 19.13
C GLU A 242 -0.06 -1.86 19.32
N ALA A 243 -0.66 -1.59 20.48
CA ALA A 243 -1.32 -0.33 20.79
C ALA A 243 -0.37 0.88 20.69
N LYS A 244 0.87 0.72 21.20
CA LYS A 244 1.90 1.79 21.13
C LYS A 244 2.35 2.05 19.69
N VAL A 245 2.44 1.02 18.87
CA VAL A 245 2.77 1.17 17.44
C VAL A 245 1.65 1.94 16.73
N HIS A 246 0.38 1.60 16.99
CA HIS A 246 -0.77 2.32 16.43
C HIS A 246 -0.71 3.81 16.77
N GLU A 247 -0.56 4.16 18.05
CA GLU A 247 -0.46 5.54 18.51
C GLU A 247 0.69 6.28 17.80
N PHE A 248 1.90 5.71 17.86
CA PHE A 248 3.10 6.30 17.30
C PHE A 248 2.99 6.58 15.80
N MET A 249 2.44 5.64 15.04
CA MET A 249 2.33 5.77 13.59
C MET A 249 1.26 6.78 13.18
N LEU A 250 0.10 6.80 13.88
CA LEU A 250 -0.95 7.77 13.63
C LEU A 250 -0.48 9.21 13.94
N GLU A 251 0.26 9.43 15.03
CA GLU A 251 0.87 10.72 15.33
C GLU A 251 1.80 11.25 14.24
N ARG A 252 2.39 10.35 13.43
CA ARG A 252 3.30 10.67 12.33
C ARG A 252 2.64 10.72 10.96
N GLY A 253 1.31 10.76 10.96
CA GLY A 253 0.54 10.96 9.75
C GLY A 253 0.32 9.69 8.93
N CYS A 254 0.54 8.50 9.49
CA CYS A 254 0.03 7.28 8.89
C CYS A 254 -1.50 7.35 8.82
N GLU A 255 -2.06 7.00 7.67
CA GLU A 255 -3.50 7.16 7.42
C GLU A 255 -4.30 5.98 7.94
N ILE A 256 -3.73 4.78 7.84
CA ILE A 256 -4.39 3.53 8.23
C ILE A 256 -3.32 2.61 8.82
N ILE A 257 -3.59 2.07 9.98
CA ILE A 257 -2.85 0.91 10.48
C ILE A 257 -3.62 -0.31 10.01
N TYR A 258 -3.01 -1.06 9.09
CA TYR A 258 -3.68 -2.20 8.46
C TYR A 258 -3.61 -3.43 9.37
N ASP A 259 -2.41 -3.79 9.78
CA ASP A 259 -2.15 -4.90 10.70
C ASP A 259 -0.82 -4.71 11.41
N ILE A 260 -0.79 -4.91 12.71
CA ILE A 260 0.43 -4.94 13.51
C ILE A 260 0.49 -6.28 14.21
N ILE A 261 1.39 -7.12 13.74
CA ILE A 261 1.59 -8.44 14.31
C ILE A 261 2.66 -8.37 15.37
N VAL A 262 2.36 -8.87 16.56
CA VAL A 262 3.33 -9.06 17.64
C VAL A 262 3.15 -10.48 18.16
N ALA A 263 4.14 -11.33 17.92
CA ALA A 263 4.15 -12.70 18.39
C ALA A 263 5.40 -12.98 19.22
N SER A 264 5.25 -13.56 20.40
CA SER A 264 6.37 -13.78 21.33
C SER A 264 6.45 -15.21 21.86
N GLY A 265 7.67 -15.71 22.04
CA GLY A 265 7.94 -17.06 22.53
C GLY A 265 7.16 -18.13 21.77
N GLY A 266 6.36 -18.96 22.43
CA GLY A 266 5.56 -20.02 21.79
C GLY A 266 4.53 -19.53 20.76
N ASN A 267 4.13 -18.24 20.79
CA ASN A 267 3.27 -17.69 19.75
C ASN A 267 3.99 -17.47 18.41
N THR A 268 5.30 -17.58 18.37
CA THR A 268 6.07 -17.52 17.12
C THR A 268 6.04 -18.83 16.33
N SER A 269 5.67 -19.96 16.95
CA SER A 269 5.68 -21.28 16.33
C SER A 269 4.50 -22.18 16.78
N PRO A 270 3.46 -22.39 15.97
CA PRO A 270 3.24 -21.76 14.65
C PRO A 270 3.05 -20.24 14.76
N TYR A 271 3.52 -19.54 13.75
CA TYR A 271 3.51 -18.08 13.71
C TYR A 271 2.09 -17.51 13.79
N ARG A 272 1.76 -16.83 14.86
CA ARG A 272 0.47 -16.14 15.03
C ARG A 272 0.51 -14.78 14.36
N ARG A 273 -0.44 -14.52 13.50
CA ARG A 273 -0.54 -13.28 12.73
C ARG A 273 -1.36 -12.19 13.44
N TRP A 274 -1.43 -12.21 14.76
CA TRP A 274 -2.11 -11.18 15.57
C TRP A 274 -1.55 -11.16 16.99
N ALA A 275 -1.54 -9.98 17.59
CA ALA A 275 -1.15 -9.81 18.97
C ALA A 275 -2.19 -10.41 19.93
N THR A 276 -1.71 -10.96 21.04
CA THR A 276 -2.53 -11.56 22.10
C THR A 276 -2.30 -10.87 23.43
N ASP A 277 -3.04 -11.29 24.47
CA ASP A 277 -2.82 -10.84 25.85
C ASP A 277 -1.65 -11.54 26.56
N LYS A 278 -0.86 -12.33 25.82
CA LYS A 278 0.33 -12.99 26.38
C LYS A 278 1.32 -11.95 26.91
N LEU A 279 1.80 -12.17 28.13
CA LEU A 279 2.93 -11.44 28.69
C LEU A 279 4.23 -11.91 28.03
N ILE A 280 4.95 -10.98 27.44
CA ILE A 280 6.28 -11.22 26.88
C ILE A 280 7.24 -11.46 28.03
N ARG A 281 7.99 -12.56 27.97
CA ARG A 281 8.91 -12.98 29.01
C ARG A 281 10.34 -12.62 28.64
N GLN A 282 11.16 -12.48 29.63
CA GLN A 282 12.60 -12.35 29.41
C GLN A 282 13.11 -13.57 28.64
N GLY A 283 13.83 -13.32 27.54
CA GLY A 283 14.34 -14.37 26.66
C GLY A 283 13.41 -14.84 25.55
N ASP A 284 12.17 -14.37 25.50
CA ASP A 284 11.31 -14.64 24.35
C ASP A 284 11.93 -14.04 23.08
N LEU A 285 11.92 -14.78 21.97
CA LEU A 285 11.97 -14.20 20.64
C LEU A 285 10.64 -13.49 20.38
N VAL A 286 10.72 -12.32 19.79
CA VAL A 286 9.55 -11.48 19.50
C VAL A 286 9.59 -11.04 18.04
N ILE A 287 8.66 -11.54 17.25
CA ILE A 287 8.44 -11.12 15.87
C ILE A 287 7.49 -9.92 15.90
N VAL A 288 7.90 -8.85 15.24
CA VAL A 288 7.03 -7.71 15.00
C VAL A 288 6.96 -7.44 13.50
N ASP A 289 5.75 -7.34 13.00
CA ASP A 289 5.43 -7.09 11.60
C ASP A 289 4.54 -5.85 11.52
N ILE A 290 4.96 -4.87 10.75
CA ILE A 290 4.27 -3.58 10.62
C ILE A 290 3.69 -3.45 9.22
N ASN A 291 2.36 -3.52 9.13
CA ASN A 291 1.59 -3.31 7.92
C ASN A 291 0.75 -2.05 8.07
N ALA A 292 1.16 -0.95 7.47
CA ALA A 292 0.47 0.32 7.63
C ALA A 292 0.56 1.21 6.39
N VAL A 293 -0.44 2.07 6.25
CA VAL A 293 -0.48 3.09 5.21
C VAL A 293 0.17 4.35 5.75
N GLY A 294 1.33 4.67 5.25
CA GLY A 294 2.04 5.90 5.54
C GLY A 294 1.37 7.14 4.94
N PRO A 295 1.97 8.31 5.12
CA PRO A 295 1.47 9.55 4.54
C PRO A 295 1.26 9.43 3.03
N SER A 296 0.17 10.01 2.53
CA SER A 296 -0.20 10.00 1.11
C SER A 296 -0.50 8.63 0.50
N GLY A 297 -0.78 7.63 1.34
CA GLY A 297 -1.37 6.37 0.93
C GLY A 297 -0.40 5.27 0.54
N TYR A 298 0.90 5.41 0.80
CA TYR A 298 1.89 4.38 0.47
C TYR A 298 2.19 3.50 1.67
N PHE A 299 2.21 2.19 1.42
CA PHE A 299 2.34 1.17 2.47
C PHE A 299 3.76 1.06 3.02
N ILE A 300 3.81 0.67 4.29
CA ILE A 300 4.94 0.10 4.99
C ILE A 300 4.63 -1.36 5.20
N ASP A 301 5.58 -2.24 4.98
CA ASP A 301 5.48 -3.65 5.27
C ASP A 301 6.86 -4.21 5.53
N PHE A 302 7.22 -4.43 6.79
CA PHE A 302 8.47 -5.11 7.09
C PHE A 302 8.50 -5.71 8.49
N VAL A 303 9.34 -6.73 8.66
CA VAL A 303 9.42 -7.54 9.87
C VAL A 303 10.80 -7.46 10.49
N ARG A 304 10.82 -7.40 11.83
CA ARG A 304 12.00 -7.66 12.64
C ARG A 304 11.70 -8.70 13.72
N CYS A 305 12.72 -9.46 14.05
CA CYS A 305 12.70 -10.38 15.18
C CYS A 305 13.69 -9.89 16.24
N PHE A 306 13.21 -9.72 17.46
CA PHE A 306 13.99 -9.24 18.60
C PHE A 306 14.05 -10.30 19.70
N LYS A 307 15.03 -10.17 20.59
CA LYS A 307 15.07 -10.95 21.83
C LYS A 307 14.69 -10.05 23.01
N CYS A 308 13.65 -10.39 23.74
CA CYS A 308 13.21 -9.62 24.89
C CYS A 308 14.27 -9.66 25.99
N GLY A 309 14.70 -8.47 26.45
CA GLY A 309 15.80 -8.33 27.40
C GLY A 309 17.19 -8.31 26.76
N GLY A 310 17.29 -8.43 25.41
CA GLY A 310 18.57 -8.41 24.68
C GLY A 310 19.41 -7.17 24.94
N ALA A 311 18.82 -5.99 24.86
CA ALA A 311 19.48 -4.70 25.17
C ALA A 311 19.93 -4.58 26.65
N GLN A 312 19.44 -5.45 27.53
CA GLN A 312 19.81 -5.54 28.95
C GLN A 312 20.83 -6.65 29.22
N GLY A 313 21.46 -7.19 28.19
CA GLY A 313 22.48 -8.21 28.31
C GLY A 313 22.04 -9.65 28.05
N MET A 314 20.79 -9.90 27.65
CA MET A 314 20.39 -11.23 27.19
C MET A 314 20.83 -11.47 25.75
N LYS A 315 21.66 -12.51 25.59
CA LYS A 315 22.15 -12.93 24.27
C LYS A 315 21.25 -13.99 23.67
N MET A 316 21.24 -14.06 22.35
CA MET A 316 20.63 -15.18 21.62
C MET A 316 21.39 -16.48 21.94
N THR A 317 20.68 -17.57 22.06
CA THR A 317 21.28 -18.91 22.13
C THR A 317 21.87 -19.30 20.77
N PRO A 318 22.82 -20.24 20.71
CA PRO A 318 23.36 -20.69 19.41
C PRO A 318 22.29 -21.13 18.42
N LYS A 319 21.26 -21.85 18.88
CA LYS A 319 20.15 -22.28 18.01
C LYS A 319 19.30 -21.11 17.47
N GLU A 320 19.10 -20.06 18.26
CA GLU A 320 18.41 -18.85 17.79
C GLU A 320 19.26 -18.10 16.77
N ILE A 321 20.60 -18.05 16.99
CA ILE A 321 21.54 -17.46 16.03
C ILE A 321 21.51 -18.22 14.72
N ASP A 322 21.61 -19.55 14.76
CA ASP A 322 21.58 -20.39 13.55
C ASP A 322 20.28 -20.17 12.76
N LEU A 323 19.14 -20.17 13.44
CA LEU A 323 17.84 -19.93 12.84
C LEU A 323 17.72 -18.52 12.26
N TYR A 324 18.20 -17.50 12.96
CA TYR A 324 18.18 -16.11 12.48
C TYR A 324 19.06 -15.95 11.24
N LYS A 325 20.24 -16.55 11.22
CA LYS A 325 21.17 -16.53 10.08
C LYS A 325 20.58 -17.23 8.86
N GLU A 326 19.94 -18.38 9.03
CA GLU A 326 19.27 -19.08 7.93
C GLU A 326 18.24 -18.16 7.22
N VAL A 327 17.42 -17.46 8.01
CA VAL A 327 16.43 -16.52 7.49
C VAL A 327 17.10 -15.31 6.84
N TYR A 328 18.07 -14.72 7.50
CA TYR A 328 18.80 -13.56 7.02
C TYR A 328 19.53 -13.86 5.70
N ASP A 329 20.34 -14.91 5.67
CA ASP A 329 21.18 -15.24 4.52
C ASP A 329 20.32 -15.58 3.29
N SER A 330 19.24 -16.33 3.47
CA SER A 330 18.33 -16.65 2.36
C SER A 330 17.57 -15.42 1.82
N MET A 331 17.10 -14.54 2.73
CA MET A 331 16.43 -13.31 2.33
C MET A 331 17.38 -12.38 1.56
N TYR A 332 18.59 -12.14 2.08
CA TYR A 332 19.55 -11.28 1.40
C TYR A 332 20.08 -11.88 0.09
N ALA A 333 20.23 -13.20 0.01
CA ALA A 333 20.50 -13.86 -1.28
C ALA A 333 19.38 -13.64 -2.31
N GLY A 334 18.12 -13.59 -1.85
CA GLY A 334 16.97 -13.20 -2.67
C GLY A 334 17.00 -11.73 -3.07
N ILE A 335 17.32 -10.83 -2.12
CA ILE A 335 17.45 -9.39 -2.37
C ILE A 335 18.47 -9.10 -3.47
N GLU A 336 19.62 -9.77 -3.46
CA GLU A 336 20.66 -9.62 -4.50
C GLU A 336 20.17 -9.95 -5.92
N GLN A 337 19.09 -10.70 -6.06
CA GLN A 337 18.48 -11.01 -7.35
C GLN A 337 17.48 -9.94 -7.81
N LEU A 338 17.07 -9.00 -6.95
CA LEU A 338 16.17 -7.91 -7.30
C LEU A 338 16.89 -6.84 -8.13
N LYS A 339 17.18 -7.17 -9.39
CA LYS A 339 17.88 -6.29 -10.34
C LYS A 339 17.30 -6.41 -11.74
N PRO A 340 17.38 -5.35 -12.57
CA PRO A 340 16.92 -5.41 -13.95
C PRO A 340 17.60 -6.54 -14.73
N GLY A 341 16.80 -7.26 -15.52
CA GLY A 341 17.26 -8.40 -16.31
C GLY A 341 17.05 -9.76 -15.66
N ASN A 342 16.85 -9.83 -14.35
CA ASN A 342 16.43 -11.04 -13.65
C ASN A 342 14.90 -11.20 -13.68
N THR A 343 14.44 -12.34 -13.22
CA THR A 343 13.03 -12.72 -13.09
C THR A 343 12.66 -13.06 -11.65
N THR A 344 11.37 -13.14 -11.38
CA THR A 344 10.86 -13.62 -10.07
C THR A 344 11.33 -15.03 -9.72
N ALA A 345 11.62 -15.88 -10.74
CA ALA A 345 12.18 -17.21 -10.53
C ALA A 345 13.62 -17.15 -9.97
N ASP A 346 14.42 -16.17 -10.41
CA ASP A 346 15.80 -16.03 -9.93
C ASP A 346 15.85 -15.63 -8.46
N VAL A 347 14.89 -14.83 -8.02
CA VAL A 347 14.70 -14.48 -6.58
C VAL A 347 14.32 -15.72 -5.79
N VAL A 348 13.25 -16.39 -6.20
CA VAL A 348 12.66 -17.51 -5.44
C VAL A 348 13.59 -18.70 -5.30
N LYS A 349 14.48 -18.95 -6.27
CA LYS A 349 15.51 -20.01 -6.22
C LYS A 349 16.49 -19.86 -5.04
N LYS A 350 16.61 -18.65 -4.47
CA LYS A 350 17.54 -18.40 -3.36
C LYS A 350 17.00 -18.80 -1.99
N PHE A 351 15.69 -18.95 -1.88
CA PHE A 351 15.06 -19.37 -0.64
C PHE A 351 15.10 -20.90 -0.46
N PRO A 352 15.06 -21.40 0.78
CA PRO A 352 15.10 -22.82 1.07
C PRO A 352 14.00 -23.58 0.31
N HIS A 353 14.31 -24.80 -0.08
CA HIS A 353 13.37 -25.76 -0.64
C HIS A 353 13.36 -27.00 0.23
N TYR A 354 12.21 -27.34 0.74
CA TYR A 354 12.00 -28.56 1.49
C TYR A 354 11.23 -29.54 0.62
N ASP A 355 11.58 -30.83 0.73
CA ASP A 355 10.87 -31.92 0.04
C ASP A 355 9.55 -32.18 0.76
N ASP A 356 8.63 -31.28 0.55
CA ASP A 356 7.26 -31.42 0.99
C ASP A 356 6.33 -31.61 -0.20
N ASP A 357 5.10 -32.00 0.02
CA ASP A 357 4.17 -32.17 -1.06
C ASP A 357 3.84 -30.82 -1.75
N GLU A 358 3.29 -30.91 -2.96
CA GLU A 358 3.02 -29.76 -3.84
C GLU A 358 2.17 -28.65 -3.18
N TYR A 359 1.47 -28.95 -2.09
CA TYR A 359 0.52 -28.05 -1.43
C TYR A 359 0.92 -27.66 -0.01
N THR A 360 2.11 -27.97 0.42
CA THR A 360 2.57 -27.55 1.73
C THR A 360 2.86 -26.06 1.80
N THR A 361 2.94 -25.58 3.01
CA THR A 361 3.16 -24.16 3.31
C THR A 361 4.38 -23.57 2.61
N VAL A 362 5.44 -24.37 2.39
CA VAL A 362 6.69 -23.87 1.78
C VAL A 362 6.55 -23.63 0.28
N THR A 363 5.88 -24.52 -0.45
CA THR A 363 5.67 -24.34 -1.90
C THR A 363 4.79 -23.12 -2.20
N LEU A 364 3.79 -22.86 -1.35
CA LEU A 364 2.88 -21.72 -1.48
C LEU A 364 3.36 -20.48 -0.74
N GLN A 365 4.44 -20.58 0.05
CA GLN A 365 4.96 -19.47 0.82
C GLN A 365 5.30 -18.31 -0.09
N GLN A 366 4.87 -17.12 0.32
CA GLN A 366 5.28 -15.86 -0.24
C GLN A 366 6.70 -15.54 0.23
N PHE A 367 7.58 -15.25 -0.72
CA PHE A 367 8.94 -14.76 -0.44
C PHE A 367 9.08 -13.27 -0.75
N ALA A 368 8.27 -12.75 -1.65
CA ALA A 368 8.18 -11.33 -1.90
C ALA A 368 6.86 -10.98 -2.58
N HIS A 369 6.46 -9.74 -2.42
CA HIS A 369 5.38 -9.14 -3.21
C HIS A 369 5.69 -7.69 -3.54
N SER A 370 5.13 -7.21 -4.63
CA SER A 370 5.19 -5.79 -4.91
C SER A 370 4.28 -5.03 -3.94
N ILE A 371 4.75 -3.89 -3.46
CA ILE A 371 4.06 -3.02 -2.49
C ILE A 371 4.06 -1.58 -2.99
N GLY A 372 3.08 -0.80 -2.59
CA GLY A 372 2.95 0.60 -2.99
C GLY A 372 1.73 1.27 -2.38
N ILE A 373 0.75 1.64 -3.19
CA ILE A 373 -0.52 2.21 -2.72
C ILE A 373 -1.48 1.14 -2.15
N THR A 374 -1.15 -0.13 -2.34
CA THR A 374 -1.73 -1.27 -1.63
C THR A 374 -0.63 -2.15 -1.08
N LEU A 375 -0.97 -2.96 -0.08
CA LEU A 375 -0.07 -3.95 0.50
C LEU A 375 0.41 -4.94 -0.57
N TYR A 376 -0.47 -5.39 -1.44
CA TYR A 376 -0.16 -6.31 -2.53
C TYR A 376 -0.44 -5.67 -3.88
N GLU A 377 0.57 -5.59 -4.75
CA GLU A 377 0.49 -4.97 -6.07
C GLU A 377 1.03 -5.90 -7.17
N GLY A 378 0.18 -6.61 -7.86
CA GLY A 378 0.48 -7.25 -9.13
C GLY A 378 1.56 -8.32 -9.23
N MET A 379 2.53 -8.37 -8.32
CA MET A 379 3.59 -9.39 -8.32
C MET A 379 3.64 -10.10 -6.98
N TRP A 380 3.48 -11.41 -7.02
CA TRP A 380 3.58 -12.31 -5.89
C TRP A 380 4.62 -13.38 -6.19
N MET A 381 5.66 -13.46 -5.38
CA MET A 381 6.77 -14.38 -5.60
C MET A 381 6.65 -15.58 -4.65
N SER A 382 6.38 -16.72 -5.24
CA SER A 382 6.40 -18.02 -4.55
C SER A 382 6.91 -19.09 -5.49
N ARG A 383 7.29 -20.25 -4.98
CA ARG A 383 7.70 -21.37 -5.84
C ARG A 383 6.58 -21.80 -6.80
N ALA A 384 5.34 -21.85 -6.29
CA ALA A 384 4.18 -22.27 -7.07
C ALA A 384 3.95 -21.40 -8.32
N TYR A 385 4.19 -20.09 -8.20
CA TYR A 385 3.95 -19.16 -9.30
C TYR A 385 5.21 -18.81 -10.08
N SER A 386 6.26 -18.37 -9.40
CA SER A 386 7.43 -17.78 -10.05
C SER A 386 8.26 -18.77 -10.86
N MET A 387 8.32 -20.02 -10.40
CA MET A 387 9.08 -21.05 -11.13
C MET A 387 8.41 -21.43 -12.44
N LYS A 388 7.09 -21.42 -12.48
CA LYS A 388 6.31 -21.82 -13.67
C LYS A 388 5.99 -20.62 -14.57
N TYR A 389 5.80 -19.45 -13.98
CA TYR A 389 5.43 -18.21 -14.65
C TYR A 389 6.38 -17.07 -14.25
N PRO A 390 7.66 -17.13 -14.65
CA PRO A 390 8.63 -16.11 -14.27
C PRO A 390 8.25 -14.76 -14.89
N ALA A 391 8.21 -13.73 -14.05
CA ALA A 391 7.96 -12.36 -14.49
C ALA A 391 9.24 -11.53 -14.44
N PRO A 392 9.48 -10.62 -15.40
CA PRO A 392 10.69 -9.83 -15.45
C PRO A 392 10.74 -8.78 -14.32
N ILE A 393 11.90 -8.62 -13.72
CA ILE A 393 12.20 -7.56 -12.76
C ILE A 393 12.72 -6.34 -13.52
N LYS A 394 12.11 -5.18 -13.25
CA LYS A 394 12.44 -3.91 -13.92
C LYS A 394 12.89 -2.88 -12.91
N GLU A 395 13.66 -1.92 -13.38
CA GLU A 395 14.03 -0.73 -12.60
C GLU A 395 12.77 -0.02 -12.06
N ASN A 396 12.90 0.56 -10.86
CA ASN A 396 11.83 1.24 -10.10
C ASN A 396 10.67 0.33 -9.65
N MET A 397 10.80 -0.98 -9.73
CA MET A 397 9.92 -1.87 -8.96
C MET A 397 10.29 -1.80 -7.48
N TYR A 398 9.29 -1.99 -6.60
CA TYR A 398 9.45 -1.94 -5.16
C TYR A 398 8.77 -3.14 -4.52
N PHE A 399 9.51 -3.83 -3.65
CA PHE A 399 9.08 -5.09 -3.05
C PHE A 399 9.22 -5.07 -1.53
N ALA A 400 8.28 -5.73 -0.87
CA ALA A 400 8.48 -6.35 0.41
C ALA A 400 9.02 -7.76 0.15
N ILE A 401 10.16 -8.12 0.73
CA ILE A 401 10.82 -9.43 0.57
C ILE A 401 11.09 -10.04 1.92
N GLU A 402 10.62 -11.26 2.11
CA GLU A 402 10.50 -11.88 3.42
C GLU A 402 10.73 -13.38 3.40
N THR A 403 11.09 -13.93 4.56
CA THR A 403 11.01 -15.36 4.83
C THR A 403 10.99 -15.63 6.31
N PHE A 404 10.66 -16.85 6.67
CA PHE A 404 10.74 -17.34 8.04
C PHE A 404 11.30 -18.75 8.09
N ALA A 405 11.91 -19.10 9.21
CA ALA A 405 12.26 -20.45 9.57
C ALA A 405 11.89 -20.70 11.02
N GLY A 406 11.39 -21.87 11.31
CA GLY A 406 10.94 -22.25 12.64
C GLY A 406 11.26 -23.70 12.97
N HIS A 407 11.30 -23.99 14.24
CA HIS A 407 11.50 -25.33 14.74
C HIS A 407 10.31 -25.72 15.63
N PRO A 408 9.44 -26.63 15.19
CA PRO A 408 8.19 -26.94 15.90
C PRO A 408 8.42 -27.45 17.34
N TYR A 409 9.47 -28.21 17.55
CA TYR A 409 9.78 -28.76 18.89
C TYR A 409 10.47 -27.76 19.82
N LEU A 410 11.02 -26.66 19.30
CA LEU A 410 11.66 -25.62 20.11
C LEU A 410 10.72 -24.42 20.34
N GLU A 411 9.53 -24.49 19.81
CA GLU A 411 8.51 -23.43 19.92
C GLU A 411 9.08 -22.05 19.57
N MET A 412 9.94 -21.97 18.55
CA MET A 412 10.56 -20.73 18.11
C MET A 412 10.53 -20.62 16.58
N THR A 413 10.29 -19.40 16.11
CA THR A 413 10.38 -19.01 14.70
C THR A 413 11.07 -17.66 14.62
N THR A 414 11.89 -17.47 13.60
CA THR A 414 12.39 -16.17 13.17
C THR A 414 11.74 -15.81 11.85
N ARG A 415 11.30 -14.55 11.70
CA ARG A 415 10.82 -13.97 10.46
C ARG A 415 11.47 -12.62 10.24
N LEU A 416 11.93 -12.36 9.03
CA LEU A 416 12.55 -11.10 8.62
C LEU A 416 11.95 -10.66 7.29
N GLU A 417 11.88 -9.37 7.10
CA GLU A 417 11.40 -8.74 5.89
C GLU A 417 12.03 -7.37 5.69
N GLU A 418 12.26 -7.04 4.42
CA GLU A 418 12.80 -5.76 3.99
C GLU A 418 11.97 -5.13 2.88
N ASN A 419 11.90 -3.79 2.87
CA ASN A 419 11.39 -3.05 1.73
C ASN A 419 12.54 -2.66 0.80
N VAL A 420 12.44 -3.07 -0.46
CA VAL A 420 13.55 -3.00 -1.41
C VAL A 420 13.13 -2.35 -2.74
N LEU A 421 13.84 -1.31 -3.12
CA LEU A 421 13.76 -0.69 -4.45
C LEU A 421 14.72 -1.38 -5.42
N VAL A 422 14.25 -1.73 -6.59
CA VAL A 422 15.09 -2.16 -7.71
C VAL A 422 15.65 -0.92 -8.41
N SER A 423 16.93 -0.65 -8.26
CA SER A 423 17.60 0.44 -8.99
C SER A 423 18.37 -0.08 -10.21
N ALA A 424 18.81 0.82 -11.09
CA ALA A 424 19.68 0.48 -12.22
C ALA A 424 20.98 -0.23 -11.77
N ASN A 425 21.46 0.10 -10.56
CA ASN A 425 22.71 -0.44 -9.99
C ASN A 425 22.50 -1.62 -9.03
N GLY A 426 21.26 -2.15 -8.95
CA GLY A 426 20.89 -3.25 -8.07
C GLY A 426 19.93 -2.84 -6.96
N PRO A 427 19.67 -3.73 -5.98
CA PRO A 427 18.70 -3.51 -4.93
C PRO A 427 19.13 -2.41 -3.94
N VAL A 428 18.17 -1.59 -3.51
CA VAL A 428 18.36 -0.59 -2.46
C VAL A 428 17.35 -0.85 -1.35
N VAL A 429 17.83 -1.31 -0.20
CA VAL A 429 17.00 -1.57 0.98
C VAL A 429 16.63 -0.24 1.61
N PHE A 430 15.33 0.02 1.80
CA PHE A 430 14.82 1.26 2.41
C PHE A 430 14.66 1.15 3.92
N THR A 431 14.32 -0.01 4.43
CA THR A 431 14.25 -0.31 5.86
C THR A 431 15.65 -0.35 6.47
N ARG A 432 15.86 0.41 7.55
CA ARG A 432 17.20 0.65 8.14
C ARG A 432 17.34 0.17 9.56
N MET A 433 16.25 -0.32 10.18
CA MET A 433 16.31 -0.89 11.50
C MET A 433 17.29 -2.06 11.50
N GLU A 434 18.28 -1.99 12.39
CA GLU A 434 19.34 -3.01 12.46
C GLU A 434 18.80 -4.40 12.82
N HIS A 435 19.46 -5.40 12.31
CA HIS A 435 19.29 -6.80 12.69
C HIS A 435 19.91 -7.10 14.06
N MET A 436 19.71 -8.31 14.56
CA MET A 436 20.32 -8.74 15.82
C MET A 436 21.83 -8.91 15.64
N GLU A 437 22.62 -8.09 16.36
CA GLU A 437 24.07 -8.01 16.18
C GLU A 437 24.79 -9.35 16.40
N GLU A 438 24.31 -10.15 17.36
CA GLU A 438 24.89 -11.45 17.66
C GLU A 438 24.77 -12.45 16.51
N ALA A 439 23.73 -12.29 15.67
CA ALA A 439 23.52 -13.14 14.51
C ALA A 439 24.30 -12.66 13.27
N MET A 440 24.88 -11.45 13.33
CA MET A 440 25.66 -10.86 12.22
C MET A 440 27.16 -11.07 12.38
N LYS A 441 27.61 -11.57 13.51
CA LYS A 441 29.00 -11.94 13.81
C LYS A 441 29.26 -13.43 13.54
#